data_cbb816c5631d392f11c7cee2957fbe78
#
_entry.id   cbb816c5631d392f11c7cee2957fbe78
#
_cell.length_a   1.000
_cell.length_b   1.000
_cell.length_c   1.000
_cell.angle_alpha   90.00
_cell.angle_beta   90.00
_cell.angle_gamma   90.00
#
_symmetry.space_group_name_H-M   'P 1'
#
loop_
_entity.id
_entity.type
_entity.pdbx_description
1 polymer ?
#
loop_
_entity_poly.entity_id
_entity_poly.type
_entity_poly.pdbx_seq_one_letter_code
_entity_poly.pdbx_strand_id
1 'polypeptide(L)'
;MKKLILLGACICSSLNLQAQGTVNFGNNVASAVTNAVTGARLVAGNMFTAQLWYAPDRGSSPTEREMQPLGATTGISPLPGLITGGTRTTPNSTAPGGFAWFQIRILETAYGPTWDEAITRSLNGRLAIVGTSNIIKVKTGDPTAIPPGLPGSLAAAGLSFLCFGPPITCIPEPSVISSCLLGMAACFALRRRGPDRKC
;
A
#
# COMPACT_ATOMS: atom_id res chain seq x y z
N MET A 1 -24.28 -51.83 1.46
CA MET A 1 -24.81 -50.45 1.20
C MET A 1 -24.17 -49.37 2.07
N LYS A 2 -23.81 -49.60 3.35
CA LYS A 2 -23.18 -48.58 4.23
C LYS A 2 -21.80 -48.08 3.78
N LYS A 3 -20.98 -48.90 3.11
CA LYS A 3 -19.63 -48.56 2.63
C LYS A 3 -19.65 -47.60 1.41
N LEU A 4 -20.69 -47.63 0.60
CA LEU A 4 -20.81 -46.78 -0.60
C LEU A 4 -21.16 -45.33 -0.24
N ILE A 5 -21.87 -45.10 0.86
CA ILE A 5 -22.27 -43.76 1.35
C ILE A 5 -21.04 -43.00 1.91
N LEU A 6 -20.11 -43.75 2.55
CA LEU A 6 -18.89 -43.12 3.11
C LEU A 6 -17.94 -42.61 2.02
N LEU A 7 -17.87 -43.28 0.87
CA LEU A 7 -17.03 -42.89 -0.26
C LEU A 7 -17.58 -41.65 -0.95
N GLY A 8 -18.91 -41.48 -1.03
CA GLY A 8 -19.56 -40.28 -1.60
C GLY A 8 -19.37 -39.05 -0.76
N ALA A 9 -19.36 -39.17 0.58
CA ALA A 9 -19.15 -38.03 1.48
C ALA A 9 -17.69 -37.50 1.44
N CYS A 10 -16.71 -38.32 1.15
CA CYS A 10 -15.30 -37.94 1.08
C CYS A 10 -14.97 -37.13 -0.20
N ILE A 11 -15.73 -37.33 -1.28
CA ILE A 11 -15.52 -36.65 -2.57
C ILE A 11 -16.11 -35.23 -2.55
N CYS A 12 -17.18 -35.00 -1.79
CA CYS A 12 -17.81 -33.68 -1.70
C CYS A 12 -17.07 -32.65 -0.85
N SER A 13 -16.15 -33.05 0.02
CA SER A 13 -15.37 -32.14 0.87
C SER A 13 -14.14 -31.52 0.18
N SER A 14 -13.79 -31.96 -1.02
CA SER A 14 -12.60 -31.47 -1.76
C SER A 14 -12.88 -30.33 -2.76
N LEU A 15 -14.12 -29.85 -2.88
CA LEU A 15 -14.49 -28.94 -3.96
C LEU A 15 -14.44 -27.42 -3.59
N ASN A 16 -13.91 -27.07 -2.43
CA ASN A 16 -13.80 -25.66 -2.04
C ASN A 16 -12.37 -25.10 -2.18
N LEU A 17 -11.55 -25.62 -3.09
CA LEU A 17 -10.33 -24.93 -3.52
C LEU A 17 -10.74 -23.74 -4.40
N GLN A 18 -11.24 -22.69 -3.78
CA GLN A 18 -11.42 -21.43 -4.49
C GLN A 18 -10.03 -20.92 -4.88
N ALA A 19 -9.76 -20.97 -6.17
CA ALA A 19 -8.55 -20.38 -6.71
C ALA A 19 -8.52 -18.89 -6.34
N GLN A 20 -7.35 -18.43 -5.95
CA GLN A 20 -7.09 -17.08 -5.48
C GLN A 20 -6.24 -16.34 -6.51
N GLY A 21 -6.39 -15.03 -6.59
CA GLY A 21 -5.55 -14.22 -7.47
C GLY A 21 -4.10 -14.16 -6.96
N THR A 22 -3.15 -13.95 -7.86
CA THR A 22 -1.75 -13.77 -7.52
C THR A 22 -1.23 -12.39 -7.87
N VAL A 23 -0.32 -11.85 -7.05
CA VAL A 23 0.33 -10.54 -7.26
C VAL A 23 1.81 -10.64 -6.96
N ASN A 24 2.65 -9.95 -7.73
CA ASN A 24 4.07 -9.85 -7.47
C ASN A 24 4.34 -8.71 -6.47
N PHE A 25 4.81 -9.08 -5.27
CA PHE A 25 5.22 -8.14 -4.23
C PHE A 25 6.61 -7.59 -4.54
N GLY A 26 6.68 -6.51 -5.29
CA GLY A 26 7.90 -5.85 -5.67
C GLY A 26 7.65 -4.50 -6.33
N ASN A 27 8.70 -3.70 -6.40
CA ASN A 27 8.75 -2.45 -7.12
C ASN A 27 9.83 -2.50 -8.22
N ASN A 28 10.03 -1.41 -8.93
CA ASN A 28 11.07 -1.26 -9.94
C ASN A 28 11.91 0.00 -9.69
N VAL A 29 12.85 0.29 -10.58
CA VAL A 29 13.74 1.46 -10.47
C VAL A 29 12.98 2.78 -10.50
N ALA A 30 11.88 2.86 -11.24
CA ALA A 30 11.05 4.07 -11.31
C ALA A 30 10.25 4.31 -10.03
N SER A 31 9.90 3.24 -9.30
CA SER A 31 9.23 3.28 -8.00
C SER A 31 10.17 2.92 -6.84
N ALA A 32 11.48 3.19 -6.98
CA ALA A 32 12.44 2.91 -5.92
C ALA A 32 12.16 3.76 -4.68
N VAL A 33 12.30 3.13 -3.51
CA VAL A 33 12.07 3.80 -2.22
C VAL A 33 13.22 4.77 -1.95
N THR A 34 12.88 6.04 -1.75
CA THR A 34 13.83 7.11 -1.41
C THR A 34 13.44 7.78 -0.10
N ASN A 35 14.44 8.16 0.68
CA ASN A 35 14.24 8.96 1.89
C ASN A 35 13.77 10.37 1.51
N ALA A 36 12.63 10.81 2.03
CA ALA A 36 12.03 12.09 1.70
C ALA A 36 12.91 13.30 2.14
N VAL A 37 13.75 13.13 3.16
CA VAL A 37 14.61 14.19 3.67
C VAL A 37 15.93 14.28 2.91
N THR A 38 16.55 13.12 2.62
CA THR A 38 17.90 13.08 2.02
C THR A 38 17.90 12.82 0.52
N GLY A 39 16.79 12.37 -0.06
CA GLY A 39 16.70 11.91 -1.44
C GLY A 39 17.46 10.60 -1.72
N ALA A 40 18.15 10.04 -0.74
CA ALA A 40 18.92 8.81 -0.90
C ALA A 40 18.01 7.59 -1.01
N ARG A 41 18.37 6.64 -1.87
CA ARG A 41 17.67 5.35 -1.94
C ARG A 41 17.90 4.53 -0.68
N LEU A 42 16.86 3.82 -0.26
CA LEU A 42 16.93 2.92 0.89
C LEU A 42 17.90 1.78 0.59
N VAL A 43 18.88 1.57 1.46
CA VAL A 43 19.85 0.49 1.29
C VAL A 43 19.40 -0.80 1.97
N ALA A 44 19.90 -1.93 1.46
CA ALA A 44 19.68 -3.23 2.06
C ALA A 44 20.20 -3.29 3.50
N GLY A 45 19.52 -4.09 4.31
CA GLY A 45 19.88 -4.33 5.71
C GLY A 45 18.63 -4.67 6.52
N ASN A 46 18.85 -5.09 7.77
CA ASN A 46 17.77 -5.50 8.66
C ASN A 46 17.07 -4.32 9.36
N MET A 47 17.37 -3.07 8.95
CA MET A 47 16.79 -1.88 9.57
C MET A 47 15.35 -1.62 9.15
N PHE A 48 14.98 -2.09 7.95
CA PHE A 48 13.66 -1.83 7.37
C PHE A 48 13.04 -3.11 6.82
N THR A 49 11.73 -3.22 7.01
CA THR A 49 10.91 -4.26 6.38
C THR A 49 9.79 -3.62 5.58
N ALA A 50 9.46 -4.25 4.47
CA ALA A 50 8.32 -3.92 3.65
C ALA A 50 7.20 -4.95 3.86
N GLN A 51 5.96 -4.50 3.90
CA GLN A 51 4.77 -5.32 4.01
C GLN A 51 3.79 -4.94 2.90
N LEU A 52 3.25 -5.96 2.24
CA LEU A 52 2.17 -5.76 1.27
C LEU A 52 0.84 -5.68 2.02
N TRP A 53 0.04 -4.69 1.68
CA TRP A 53 -1.32 -4.51 2.19
C TRP A 53 -2.31 -4.66 1.06
N TYR A 54 -3.50 -5.15 1.38
CA TYR A 54 -4.51 -5.59 0.43
C TYR A 54 -5.91 -5.18 0.88
N ALA A 55 -6.76 -4.85 -0.09
CA ALA A 55 -8.21 -4.78 0.07
C ALA A 55 -8.90 -5.36 -1.18
N PRO A 56 -10.04 -6.06 -1.04
CA PRO A 56 -10.82 -6.54 -2.18
C PRO A 56 -11.39 -5.35 -2.98
N ASP A 57 -11.59 -5.55 -4.28
CA ASP A 57 -12.24 -4.53 -5.10
C ASP A 57 -13.75 -4.51 -4.82
N ARG A 58 -14.23 -3.42 -4.26
CA ARG A 58 -15.65 -3.14 -3.98
C ARG A 58 -16.20 -2.02 -4.87
N GLY A 59 -15.49 -1.69 -5.97
CA GLY A 59 -15.89 -0.66 -6.91
C GLY A 59 -15.33 0.75 -6.60
N SER A 60 -14.93 1.01 -5.37
CA SER A 60 -14.28 2.27 -4.94
C SER A 60 -12.90 2.02 -4.35
N SER A 61 -12.03 3.04 -4.36
CA SER A 61 -10.73 2.97 -3.69
C SER A 61 -10.93 2.86 -2.18
N PRO A 62 -10.28 1.88 -1.51
CA PRO A 62 -10.35 1.76 -0.07
C PRO A 62 -9.56 2.89 0.61
N THR A 63 -9.88 3.14 1.86
CA THR A 63 -9.03 3.91 2.77
C THR A 63 -7.91 3.04 3.33
N GLU A 64 -6.86 3.65 3.85
CA GLU A 64 -5.75 2.90 4.48
C GLU A 64 -6.19 2.01 5.66
N ARG A 65 -7.28 2.37 6.34
CA ARG A 65 -7.84 1.60 7.47
C ARG A 65 -8.59 0.34 7.03
N GLU A 66 -9.06 0.30 5.80
CA GLU A 66 -9.78 -0.85 5.24
C GLU A 66 -8.83 -1.89 4.66
N MET A 67 -7.55 -1.55 4.57
CA MET A 67 -6.54 -2.47 4.09
C MET A 67 -6.05 -3.38 5.19
N GLN A 68 -5.67 -4.60 4.82
CA GLN A 68 -5.12 -5.61 5.74
C GLN A 68 -3.78 -6.14 5.20
N PRO A 69 -2.87 -6.58 6.08
CA PRO A 69 -1.60 -7.13 5.65
C PRO A 69 -1.79 -8.42 4.85
N LEU A 70 -1.00 -8.58 3.78
CA LEU A 70 -1.02 -9.72 2.89
C LEU A 70 0.30 -10.50 2.95
N GLY A 71 0.28 -11.62 3.65
CA GLY A 71 1.44 -12.49 3.80
C GLY A 71 2.56 -11.89 4.66
N ALA A 72 3.73 -12.54 4.59
CA ALA A 72 4.88 -12.14 5.38
C ALA A 72 5.53 -10.85 4.88
N THR A 73 6.18 -10.13 5.78
CA THR A 73 7.06 -9.01 5.46
C THR A 73 8.29 -9.47 4.67
N THR A 74 8.95 -8.55 3.98
CA THR A 74 10.24 -8.80 3.30
C THR A 74 11.21 -7.66 3.61
N GLY A 75 12.50 -7.99 3.61
CA GLY A 75 13.56 -6.97 3.70
C GLY A 75 13.70 -6.15 2.40
N ILE A 76 14.55 -5.14 2.46
CA ILE A 76 14.95 -4.37 1.28
C ILE A 76 15.98 -5.19 0.49
N SER A 77 15.83 -5.21 -0.83
CA SER A 77 16.74 -5.89 -1.75
C SER A 77 18.19 -5.33 -1.65
N PRO A 78 19.22 -6.12 -1.99
CA PRO A 78 20.58 -5.62 -2.17
C PRO A 78 20.69 -4.46 -3.16
N LEU A 79 19.78 -4.35 -4.12
CA LEU A 79 19.70 -3.21 -5.01
C LEU A 79 18.97 -2.05 -4.28
N PRO A 80 19.61 -0.88 -4.12
CA PRO A 80 19.07 0.22 -3.33
C PRO A 80 17.68 0.67 -3.79
N GLY A 81 16.76 0.76 -2.83
CA GLY A 81 15.37 1.18 -3.02
C GLY A 81 14.45 0.12 -3.60
N LEU A 82 14.93 -1.10 -3.86
CA LEU A 82 14.10 -2.16 -4.41
C LEU A 82 13.58 -3.12 -3.32
N ILE A 83 12.39 -3.63 -3.56
CA ILE A 83 11.69 -4.61 -2.73
C ILE A 83 11.45 -5.84 -3.60
N THR A 84 11.81 -7.01 -3.12
CA THR A 84 11.66 -8.31 -3.80
C THR A 84 11.00 -9.30 -2.84
N GLY A 85 9.69 -9.18 -2.68
CA GLY A 85 8.90 -10.04 -1.78
C GLY A 85 8.34 -11.30 -2.46
N GLY A 86 8.52 -11.42 -3.77
CA GLY A 86 8.01 -12.57 -4.54
C GLY A 86 6.49 -12.54 -4.74
N THR A 87 5.96 -13.66 -5.21
CA THR A 87 4.52 -13.79 -5.46
C THR A 87 3.76 -13.96 -4.14
N ARG A 88 2.62 -13.24 -4.03
CA ARG A 88 1.64 -13.37 -2.95
C ARG A 88 0.31 -13.80 -3.51
N THR A 89 -0.42 -14.60 -2.74
CA THR A 89 -1.77 -15.05 -3.07
C THR A 89 -2.79 -14.21 -2.30
N THR A 90 -3.80 -13.69 -2.98
CA THR A 90 -4.87 -12.91 -2.35
C THR A 90 -5.82 -13.81 -1.56
N PRO A 91 -6.56 -13.30 -0.57
CA PRO A 91 -7.67 -14.02 0.06
C PRO A 91 -8.76 -14.39 -0.94
N ASN A 92 -9.65 -15.32 -0.54
CA ASN A 92 -10.79 -15.80 -1.36
C ASN A 92 -11.77 -14.71 -1.79
N SER A 93 -11.69 -13.52 -1.19
CA SER A 93 -12.46 -12.34 -1.58
C SER A 93 -12.07 -11.75 -2.94
N THR A 94 -10.95 -12.21 -3.52
CA THR A 94 -10.54 -11.83 -4.88
C THR A 94 -10.41 -13.09 -5.74
N ALA A 95 -11.26 -13.18 -6.75
CA ALA A 95 -11.20 -14.27 -7.72
C ALA A 95 -9.89 -14.23 -8.54
N PRO A 96 -9.43 -15.37 -9.07
CA PRO A 96 -8.30 -15.44 -9.99
C PRO A 96 -8.52 -14.51 -11.17
N GLY A 97 -7.51 -13.73 -11.54
CA GLY A 97 -7.63 -12.75 -12.62
C GLY A 97 -8.55 -11.56 -12.31
N GLY A 98 -9.12 -11.50 -11.10
CA GLY A 98 -9.92 -10.37 -10.63
C GLY A 98 -9.09 -9.15 -10.24
N PHE A 99 -9.74 -8.04 -9.91
CA PHE A 99 -9.07 -6.83 -9.42
C PHE A 99 -9.04 -6.80 -7.90
N ALA A 100 -7.96 -6.21 -7.37
CA ALA A 100 -7.82 -5.89 -5.95
C ALA A 100 -6.99 -4.62 -5.78
N TRP A 101 -7.03 -4.04 -4.59
CA TRP A 101 -6.28 -2.86 -4.22
C TRP A 101 -5.08 -3.25 -3.37
N PHE A 102 -3.94 -2.61 -3.63
CA PHE A 102 -2.68 -2.90 -2.94
C PHE A 102 -1.98 -1.63 -2.53
N GLN A 103 -1.25 -1.71 -1.42
CA GLN A 103 -0.34 -0.69 -0.90
C GLN A 103 0.89 -1.38 -0.32
N ILE A 104 2.07 -0.81 -0.50
CA ILE A 104 3.27 -1.25 0.22
C ILE A 104 3.50 -0.29 1.38
N ARG A 105 3.71 -0.84 2.57
CA ARG A 105 4.12 -0.09 3.76
C ARG A 105 5.50 -0.57 4.21
N ILE A 106 6.37 0.39 4.52
CA ILE A 106 7.74 0.14 4.97
C ILE A 106 7.86 0.68 6.37
N LEU A 107 8.50 -0.08 7.24
CA LEU A 107 8.69 0.28 8.64
C LEU A 107 10.11 -0.04 9.11
N GLU A 108 10.60 0.76 10.06
CA GLU A 108 11.85 0.53 10.74
C GLU A 108 11.67 -0.56 11.80
N THR A 109 12.38 -1.68 11.64
CA THR A 109 12.21 -2.90 12.45
C THR A 109 12.47 -2.72 13.94
N ALA A 110 13.33 -1.78 14.31
CA ALA A 110 13.63 -1.49 15.71
C ALA A 110 12.39 -1.02 16.50
N TYR A 111 11.37 -0.49 15.84
CA TYR A 111 10.18 0.06 16.45
C TYR A 111 9.02 -0.94 16.61
N GLY A 112 9.13 -2.11 16.05
CA GLY A 112 8.18 -3.19 16.17
C GLY A 112 8.00 -4.00 14.88
N PRO A 113 7.45 -5.21 14.97
CA PRO A 113 7.21 -6.07 13.83
C PRO A 113 5.98 -5.67 13.02
N THR A 114 5.09 -4.83 13.55
CA THR A 114 3.86 -4.41 12.89
C THR A 114 3.86 -2.92 12.58
N TRP A 115 3.03 -2.54 11.59
CA TRP A 115 2.86 -1.14 11.22
C TRP A 115 2.35 -0.29 12.39
N ASP A 116 1.32 -0.77 13.10
CA ASP A 116 0.70 -0.02 14.18
C ASP A 116 1.65 0.20 15.36
N GLU A 117 2.47 -0.79 15.68
CA GLU A 117 3.52 -0.63 16.70
C GLU A 117 4.58 0.38 16.24
N ALA A 118 5.04 0.29 15.00
CA ALA A 118 6.07 1.17 14.48
C ALA A 118 5.64 2.65 14.49
N ILE A 119 4.39 2.96 14.09
CA ILE A 119 3.91 4.35 14.02
C ILE A 119 3.59 4.95 15.40
N THR A 120 3.33 4.12 16.41
CA THR A 120 2.97 4.58 17.76
C THR A 120 4.14 4.62 18.72
N ARG A 121 5.17 3.81 18.47
CA ARG A 121 6.31 3.66 19.37
C ARG A 121 7.32 4.80 19.18
N SER A 122 7.79 5.34 20.32
CA SER A 122 8.94 6.26 20.37
C SER A 122 10.10 5.59 21.10
N LEU A 123 11.29 5.67 20.52
CA LEU A 123 12.54 5.20 21.14
C LEU A 123 13.47 6.39 21.35
N ASN A 124 13.82 6.69 22.59
CA ASN A 124 14.67 7.81 22.97
C ASN A 124 14.19 9.16 22.40
N GLY A 125 12.87 9.39 22.38
CA GLY A 125 12.28 10.61 21.82
C GLY A 125 12.24 10.67 20.29
N ARG A 126 12.71 9.63 19.58
CA ARG A 126 12.65 9.53 18.12
C ARG A 126 11.48 8.65 17.69
N LEU A 127 10.76 9.06 16.68
CA LEU A 127 9.74 8.27 15.99
C LEU A 127 10.37 7.38 14.92
N ALA A 128 9.70 6.27 14.58
CA ALA A 128 10.10 5.39 13.50
C ALA A 128 10.18 6.11 12.17
N ILE A 129 11.08 5.68 11.32
CA ILE A 129 11.02 6.02 9.89
C ILE A 129 10.07 5.03 9.24
N VAL A 130 9.05 5.56 8.57
CA VAL A 130 8.02 4.77 7.90
C VAL A 130 7.80 5.29 6.50
N GLY A 131 7.24 4.47 5.64
CA GLY A 131 6.90 4.87 4.28
C GLY A 131 5.69 4.12 3.76
N THR A 132 4.91 4.81 2.92
CA THR A 132 3.75 4.24 2.24
C THR A 132 3.85 4.49 0.73
N SER A 133 3.35 3.54 -0.04
CA SER A 133 3.07 3.77 -1.45
C SER A 133 1.66 4.35 -1.63
N ASN A 134 1.38 4.81 -2.83
CA ASN A 134 -0.01 5.03 -3.25
C ASN A 134 -0.81 3.71 -3.17
N ILE A 135 -2.12 3.83 -3.00
CA ILE A 135 -3.07 2.72 -3.12
C ILE A 135 -3.36 2.53 -4.60
N ILE A 136 -3.11 1.33 -5.14
CA ILE A 136 -3.27 1.02 -6.56
C ILE A 136 -4.19 -0.17 -6.79
N LYS A 137 -4.98 -0.10 -7.85
CA LYS A 137 -5.82 -1.20 -8.32
C LYS A 137 -5.04 -2.06 -9.31
N VAL A 138 -4.92 -3.35 -9.02
CA VAL A 138 -4.16 -4.29 -9.85
C VAL A 138 -5.03 -5.46 -10.26
N LYS A 139 -4.95 -5.85 -11.52
CA LYS A 139 -5.49 -7.12 -11.98
C LYS A 139 -4.57 -8.23 -11.50
N THR A 140 -5.09 -9.17 -10.71
CA THR A 140 -4.34 -10.32 -10.20
C THR A 140 -4.10 -11.35 -11.30
N GLY A 141 -3.06 -12.16 -11.15
CA GLY A 141 -2.87 -13.33 -12.01
C GLY A 141 -3.89 -14.43 -11.71
N ASP A 142 -4.15 -15.23 -12.73
CA ASP A 142 -4.97 -16.42 -12.61
C ASP A 142 -4.07 -17.68 -12.69
N PRO A 143 -3.74 -18.29 -11.54
CA PRO A 143 -2.88 -19.48 -11.54
C PRO A 143 -3.58 -20.73 -12.08
N THR A 144 -4.91 -20.69 -12.27
CA THR A 144 -5.71 -21.81 -12.77
C THR A 144 -5.94 -21.77 -14.28
N ALA A 145 -5.64 -20.66 -14.92
CA ALA A 145 -5.71 -20.54 -16.37
C ALA A 145 -4.70 -21.50 -17.08
N ILE A 146 -4.96 -21.85 -18.30
CA ILE A 146 -4.07 -22.68 -19.12
C ILE A 146 -3.69 -21.88 -20.38
N PRO A 147 -2.46 -21.39 -20.52
CA PRO A 147 -1.36 -21.44 -19.53
C PRO A 147 -1.64 -20.56 -18.30
N PRO A 148 -0.99 -20.84 -17.16
CA PRO A 148 -1.19 -20.04 -15.95
C PRO A 148 -0.89 -18.55 -16.18
N GLY A 149 -1.78 -17.67 -15.68
CA GLY A 149 -1.61 -16.23 -15.78
C GLY A 149 -0.43 -15.73 -14.94
N LEU A 150 0.32 -14.76 -15.45
CA LEU A 150 1.39 -14.11 -14.68
C LEU A 150 0.80 -13.38 -13.46
N PRO A 151 1.50 -13.37 -12.31
CA PRO A 151 1.11 -12.56 -11.16
C PRO A 151 0.96 -11.09 -11.54
N GLY A 152 -0.07 -10.44 -10.99
CA GLY A 152 -0.29 -9.00 -11.20
C GLY A 152 0.94 -8.18 -10.78
N SER A 153 1.35 -7.21 -11.58
CA SER A 153 2.53 -6.37 -11.32
C SER A 153 2.13 -5.03 -10.68
N LEU A 154 2.58 -4.79 -9.46
CA LEU A 154 2.39 -3.51 -8.77
C LEU A 154 3.11 -2.38 -9.53
N ALA A 155 4.34 -2.62 -9.96
CA ALA A 155 5.15 -1.64 -10.68
C ALA A 155 4.50 -1.23 -12.02
N ALA A 156 3.93 -2.19 -12.78
CA ALA A 156 3.23 -1.91 -14.03
C ALA A 156 1.89 -1.17 -13.80
N ALA A 157 1.29 -1.32 -12.63
CA ALA A 157 0.05 -0.62 -12.23
C ALA A 157 0.28 0.81 -11.69
N GLY A 158 1.49 1.34 -11.77
CA GLY A 158 1.80 2.70 -11.35
C GLY A 158 2.11 2.85 -9.85
N LEU A 159 2.72 1.82 -9.24
CA LEU A 159 3.22 1.93 -7.88
C LEU A 159 4.21 3.09 -7.75
N SER A 160 4.00 3.95 -6.77
CA SER A 160 4.92 5.01 -6.39
C SER A 160 4.92 5.18 -4.87
N PHE A 161 6.08 5.54 -4.29
CA PHE A 161 6.14 5.84 -2.86
C PHE A 161 5.84 7.31 -2.63
N LEU A 162 4.83 7.57 -1.78
CA LEU A 162 4.38 8.93 -1.46
C LEU A 162 5.30 9.57 -0.43
N CYS A 163 5.80 8.78 0.50
CA CYS A 163 6.60 9.25 1.62
C CYS A 163 7.44 8.11 2.19
N PHE A 164 8.67 8.45 2.58
CA PHE A 164 9.52 7.62 3.41
C PHE A 164 10.36 8.53 4.32
N GLY A 165 9.95 8.62 5.58
CA GLY A 165 10.56 9.50 6.57
C GLY A 165 9.89 9.38 7.92
N PRO A 166 10.21 10.24 8.90
CA PRO A 166 9.45 10.32 10.14
C PRO A 166 7.97 10.59 9.85
N PRO A 167 7.01 10.05 10.62
CA PRO A 167 5.57 10.16 10.35
C PRO A 167 5.07 11.59 10.10
N ILE A 168 5.67 12.57 10.77
CA ILE A 168 5.33 13.99 10.61
C ILE A 168 5.67 14.55 9.22
N THR A 169 6.64 13.98 8.51
CA THR A 169 7.01 14.40 7.14
C THR A 169 6.11 13.80 6.07
N CYS A 170 5.32 12.80 6.45
CA CYS A 170 4.41 12.09 5.58
C CYS A 170 2.97 12.61 5.61
N ILE A 171 2.69 13.62 6.44
CA ILE A 171 1.41 14.32 6.42
C ILE A 171 1.45 15.23 5.19
N PRO A 172 0.57 15.05 4.19
CA PRO A 172 0.45 16.02 3.11
C PRO A 172 0.15 17.36 3.78
N GLU A 173 1.05 18.33 3.67
CA GLU A 173 0.76 19.68 4.13
C GLU A 173 -0.54 20.10 3.45
N PRO A 174 -1.58 20.53 4.20
CA PRO A 174 -2.75 21.16 3.58
C PRO A 174 -2.15 22.30 2.76
N SER A 175 -2.25 22.15 1.44
CA SER A 175 -1.43 22.87 0.48
C SER A 175 -1.39 24.35 0.89
N VAL A 176 -0.21 24.87 1.22
CA VAL A 176 0.06 26.29 1.51
C VAL A 176 -0.55 27.15 0.40
N ILE A 177 -0.62 26.64 -0.81
CA ILE A 177 -1.32 27.15 -1.97
C ILE A 177 -2.82 27.39 -1.70
N SER A 178 -3.54 26.49 -1.06
CA SER A 178 -4.96 26.69 -0.71
C SER A 178 -5.14 27.78 0.35
N SER A 179 -4.24 27.85 1.33
CA SER A 179 -4.26 28.89 2.37
C SER A 179 -3.89 30.26 1.79
N CYS A 180 -2.93 30.34 0.87
CA CYS A 180 -2.58 31.57 0.18
C CYS A 180 -3.71 32.04 -0.76
N LEU A 181 -4.39 31.14 -1.46
CA LEU A 181 -5.52 31.49 -2.33
C LEU A 181 -6.73 31.99 -1.52
N LEU A 182 -7.03 31.40 -0.37
CA LEU A 182 -8.06 31.87 0.55
C LEU A 182 -7.70 33.25 1.15
N GLY A 183 -6.44 33.47 1.54
CA GLY A 183 -5.94 34.75 2.03
C GLY A 183 -6.03 35.85 0.97
N MET A 184 -5.64 35.60 -0.27
CA MET A 184 -5.75 36.54 -1.37
C MET A 184 -7.21 36.87 -1.71
N ALA A 185 -8.11 35.89 -1.74
CA ALA A 185 -9.53 36.10 -1.99
C ALA A 185 -10.17 37.00 -0.90
N ALA A 186 -9.80 36.80 0.37
CA ALA A 186 -10.25 37.65 1.48
C ALA A 186 -9.73 39.08 1.35
N CYS A 187 -8.46 39.27 0.98
CA CYS A 187 -7.89 40.61 0.75
C CYS A 187 -8.57 41.34 -0.41
N PHE A 188 -8.89 40.65 -1.51
CA PHE A 188 -9.64 41.23 -2.63
C PHE A 188 -11.07 41.62 -2.25
N ALA A 189 -11.76 40.80 -1.44
CA ALA A 189 -13.11 41.06 -0.97
C ALA A 189 -13.16 42.28 -0.03
N LEU A 190 -12.17 42.47 0.84
CA LEU A 190 -12.05 43.62 1.73
C LEU A 190 -11.72 44.89 0.98
N ARG A 191 -10.90 44.84 -0.08
CA ARG A 191 -10.51 46.00 -0.88
C ARG A 191 -11.67 46.56 -1.71
N ARG A 192 -12.68 45.75 -2.05
CA ARG A 192 -13.90 46.20 -2.77
C ARG A 192 -14.93 46.90 -1.88
N ARG A 193 -14.78 46.87 -0.55
CA ARG A 193 -15.61 47.60 0.42
C ARG A 193 -14.97 48.90 0.86
N GLY A 194 -14.40 49.65 -0.08
CA GLY A 194 -13.95 51.01 0.16
C GLY A 194 -15.16 51.89 0.60
N PRO A 195 -14.99 52.75 1.60
CA PRO A 195 -16.09 53.58 2.09
C PRO A 195 -16.52 54.58 1.01
N ASP A 196 -17.81 54.49 0.61
CA ASP A 196 -18.51 55.60 -0.06
C ASP A 196 -18.48 56.80 0.87
N ARG A 197 -17.49 57.65 0.72
CA ARG A 197 -17.54 58.98 1.31
C ARG A 197 -18.43 59.82 0.40
N LYS A 198 -19.71 59.95 0.78
CA LYS A 198 -20.55 61.05 0.32
C LYS A 198 -20.07 62.32 1.01
N CYS A 199 -19.58 63.28 0.23
CA CYS A 199 -19.56 64.67 0.60
C CYS A 199 -20.94 65.29 0.33
#